data_ec89062550487ac71ef96cd913e24e96
#
_entry.id   ec89062550487ac71ef96cd913e24e96
#
_cell.length_a   1.000
_cell.length_b   1.000
_cell.length_c   1.000
_cell.angle_alpha   90.00
_cell.angle_beta   90.00
_cell.angle_gamma   90.00
#
_symmetry.space_group_name_H-M   'P 1'
#
loop_
_entity.id
_entity.type
_entity.pdbx_description
1 polymer ?
#
loop_
_entity_poly.entity_id
_entity_poly.type
_entity_poly.pdbx_seq_one_letter_code
_entity_poly.pdbx_strand_id
1 'polypeptide(L)'
;GMDRPKGLEGKEYLTWQSPIELAMMKNIVEKDGGDWSKVKQIPNNVTDEAQDVKQNKKHAIWVYEGWALINAKINKVPVDTITVKDLNPTFDYYSPVLVANNDFLKNKPEVAKAFLAATQKGYQFAIDNPDKAAQILIDGDDTGSLKGSEELVKQSQQFMVNQYISDAKKWGYIDPARWNAFYNWVDKEKLADKTLGDNKGFSNDYLA
;
A
#
# COMPACT_ATOMS: atom_id res chain seq x y z
N GLY A 1 6.91 -11.10 -21.60
CA GLY A 1 7.03 -10.34 -20.41
C GLY A 1 5.74 -10.24 -19.61
N MET A 2 5.91 -9.86 -18.37
CA MET A 2 4.80 -9.53 -17.47
C MET A 2 4.76 -8.02 -17.21
N ASP A 3 5.12 -7.26 -18.23
CA ASP A 3 5.16 -5.78 -18.23
C ASP A 3 3.79 -5.11 -18.36
N ARG A 4 2.75 -5.94 -18.52
CA ARG A 4 1.35 -5.53 -18.57
C ARG A 4 0.44 -6.61 -17.96
N PRO A 5 -0.79 -6.25 -17.49
CA PRO A 5 -1.67 -7.19 -16.80
C PRO A 5 -2.02 -8.46 -17.58
N LYS A 6 -2.29 -8.34 -18.88
CA LYS A 6 -2.54 -9.50 -19.76
C LYS A 6 -1.36 -10.48 -19.77
N GLY A 7 -0.14 -10.02 -19.55
CA GLY A 7 1.05 -10.87 -19.47
C GLY A 7 1.03 -11.89 -18.32
N LEU A 8 0.09 -11.77 -17.38
CA LEU A 8 -0.12 -12.72 -16.28
C LEU A 8 -0.81 -14.02 -16.73
N GLU A 9 -1.41 -14.08 -17.91
CA GLU A 9 -2.00 -15.33 -18.44
C GLU A 9 -0.95 -16.46 -18.48
N GLY A 10 -1.29 -17.61 -17.92
CA GLY A 10 -0.40 -18.77 -17.82
C GLY A 10 0.74 -18.59 -16.81
N LYS A 11 0.74 -17.52 -16.01
CA LYS A 11 1.70 -17.26 -14.94
C LYS A 11 1.11 -17.59 -13.57
N GLU A 12 1.93 -17.52 -12.56
CA GLU A 12 1.61 -17.81 -11.16
C GLU A 12 1.59 -16.49 -10.38
N TYR A 13 0.40 -16.09 -9.94
CA TYR A 13 0.20 -14.92 -9.10
C TYR A 13 0.18 -15.33 -7.63
N LEU A 14 1.17 -14.85 -6.87
CA LEU A 14 1.30 -15.09 -5.44
C LEU A 14 0.42 -14.08 -4.69
N THR A 15 -0.65 -14.58 -4.07
CA THR A 15 -1.73 -13.78 -3.50
C THR A 15 -1.85 -13.97 -1.99
N TRP A 16 -2.27 -12.92 -1.28
CA TRP A 16 -2.71 -13.00 0.12
C TRP A 16 -4.11 -13.60 0.27
N GLN A 17 -4.75 -13.97 -0.84
CA GLN A 17 -6.11 -14.54 -0.88
C GLN A 17 -7.19 -13.56 -0.37
N SER A 18 -6.90 -12.26 -0.40
CA SER A 18 -7.90 -11.23 -0.09
C SER A 18 -8.90 -11.11 -1.25
N PRO A 19 -10.22 -11.17 -0.99
CA PRO A 19 -11.22 -10.98 -2.05
C PRO A 19 -11.06 -9.65 -2.79
N ILE A 20 -10.70 -8.58 -2.10
CA ILE A 20 -10.49 -7.25 -2.69
C ILE A 20 -9.26 -7.26 -3.60
N GLU A 21 -8.13 -7.80 -3.13
CA GLU A 21 -6.91 -7.94 -3.93
C GLU A 21 -7.18 -8.72 -5.23
N LEU A 22 -7.81 -9.89 -5.11
CA LEU A 22 -8.11 -10.74 -6.27
C LEU A 22 -9.07 -10.06 -7.25
N ALA A 23 -10.08 -9.33 -6.77
CA ALA A 23 -10.98 -8.57 -7.61
C ALA A 23 -10.28 -7.39 -8.32
N MET A 24 -9.35 -6.71 -7.65
CA MET A 24 -8.52 -5.67 -8.27
C MET A 24 -7.65 -6.25 -9.39
N MET A 25 -6.95 -7.35 -9.11
CA MET A 25 -6.10 -8.03 -10.11
C MET A 25 -6.91 -8.53 -11.31
N LYS A 26 -8.06 -9.16 -11.05
CA LYS A 26 -9.00 -9.55 -12.11
C LYS A 26 -9.41 -8.35 -12.96
N ASN A 27 -9.80 -7.26 -12.34
CA ASN A 27 -10.23 -6.04 -13.04
C ASN A 27 -9.15 -5.52 -14.00
N ILE A 28 -7.89 -5.39 -13.56
CA ILE A 28 -6.82 -4.87 -14.41
C ILE A 28 -6.44 -5.84 -15.54
N VAL A 29 -6.46 -7.15 -15.27
CA VAL A 29 -6.18 -8.17 -16.30
C VAL A 29 -7.26 -8.16 -17.39
N GLU A 30 -8.54 -8.16 -17.01
CA GLU A 30 -9.66 -8.16 -17.95
C GLU A 30 -9.77 -6.83 -18.72
N LYS A 31 -9.51 -5.69 -18.08
CA LYS A 31 -9.43 -4.39 -18.77
C LYS A 31 -8.32 -4.33 -19.82
N ASP A 32 -7.23 -5.03 -19.60
CA ASP A 32 -6.12 -5.15 -20.55
C ASP A 32 -6.37 -6.20 -21.65
N GLY A 33 -7.59 -6.78 -21.71
CA GLY A 33 -7.99 -7.80 -22.68
C GLY A 33 -7.42 -9.18 -22.38
N GLY A 34 -7.04 -9.44 -21.12
CA GLY A 34 -6.62 -10.75 -20.65
C GLY A 34 -7.78 -11.56 -20.08
N ASP A 35 -7.52 -12.84 -19.84
CA ASP A 35 -8.44 -13.79 -19.22
C ASP A 35 -7.93 -14.19 -17.84
N TRP A 36 -8.60 -13.66 -16.78
CA TRP A 36 -8.21 -13.93 -15.39
C TRP A 36 -8.25 -15.42 -15.02
N SER A 37 -9.12 -16.22 -15.68
CA SER A 37 -9.20 -17.65 -15.41
C SER A 37 -7.93 -18.43 -15.78
N LYS A 38 -7.07 -17.83 -16.60
CA LYS A 38 -5.76 -18.40 -16.97
C LYS A 38 -4.62 -18.01 -16.03
N VAL A 39 -4.86 -17.13 -15.06
CA VAL A 39 -3.88 -16.75 -14.04
C VAL A 39 -3.95 -17.76 -12.89
N LYS A 40 -2.86 -18.45 -12.64
CA LYS A 40 -2.80 -19.42 -11.55
C LYS A 40 -2.54 -18.70 -10.23
N GLN A 41 -3.49 -18.75 -9.31
CA GLN A 41 -3.37 -18.16 -7.99
C GLN A 41 -2.69 -19.11 -7.02
N ILE A 42 -1.65 -18.63 -6.32
CA ILE A 42 -0.87 -19.38 -5.34
C ILE A 42 -0.80 -18.59 -4.04
N PRO A 43 -1.02 -19.22 -2.87
CA PRO A 43 -0.82 -18.54 -1.59
C PRO A 43 0.60 -17.98 -1.47
N ASN A 44 0.72 -16.72 -1.10
CA ASN A 44 2.03 -16.08 -0.92
C ASN A 44 2.64 -16.48 0.43
N ASN A 45 3.77 -17.17 0.37
CA ASN A 45 4.62 -17.51 1.52
C ASN A 45 6.06 -16.98 1.35
N VAL A 46 6.24 -16.03 0.44
CA VAL A 46 7.56 -15.48 0.11
C VAL A 46 7.94 -14.42 1.15
N THR A 47 9.18 -14.46 1.60
CA THR A 47 9.76 -13.50 2.55
C THR A 47 10.75 -12.53 1.89
N ASP A 48 11.26 -12.85 0.71
CA ASP A 48 12.10 -12.00 -0.13
C ASP A 48 11.60 -12.07 -1.57
N GLU A 49 10.74 -11.14 -1.92
CA GLU A 49 10.05 -11.06 -3.21
C GLU A 49 11.04 -10.85 -4.37
N ALA A 50 12.11 -10.08 -4.14
CA ALA A 50 13.11 -9.83 -5.16
C ALA A 50 13.87 -11.10 -5.54
N GLN A 51 14.26 -11.90 -4.56
CA GLN A 51 14.94 -13.17 -4.82
C GLN A 51 13.99 -14.22 -5.43
N ASP A 52 12.73 -14.24 -4.99
CA ASP A 52 11.74 -15.17 -5.56
C ASP A 52 11.56 -14.91 -7.06
N VAL A 53 11.25 -13.69 -7.49
CA VAL A 53 11.02 -13.39 -8.92
C VAL A 53 12.30 -13.51 -9.76
N LYS A 54 13.48 -13.38 -9.15
CA LYS A 54 14.75 -13.67 -9.81
C LYS A 54 14.90 -15.16 -10.16
N GLN A 55 14.49 -16.03 -9.24
CA GLN A 55 14.58 -17.48 -9.39
C GLN A 55 13.41 -18.05 -10.20
N ASN A 56 12.22 -17.51 -10.00
CA ASN A 56 10.95 -18.01 -10.55
C ASN A 56 10.36 -17.03 -11.56
N LYS A 57 10.79 -17.12 -12.82
CA LYS A 57 10.39 -16.21 -13.92
C LYS A 57 8.91 -16.26 -14.30
N LYS A 58 8.12 -17.12 -13.68
CA LYS A 58 6.66 -17.23 -13.86
C LYS A 58 5.88 -16.58 -12.73
N HIS A 59 6.55 -16.14 -11.66
CA HIS A 59 5.90 -15.54 -10.50
C HIS A 59 5.62 -14.05 -10.75
N ALA A 60 4.45 -13.63 -10.31
CA ALA A 60 4.08 -12.23 -10.09
C ALA A 60 3.61 -12.09 -8.63
N ILE A 61 4.01 -11.03 -7.98
CA ILE A 61 3.75 -10.81 -6.56
C ILE A 61 3.27 -9.38 -6.37
N TRP A 62 2.18 -9.18 -5.59
CA TRP A 62 1.81 -7.85 -5.14
C TRP A 62 2.79 -7.39 -4.06
N VAL A 63 3.38 -6.23 -4.25
CA VAL A 63 4.38 -5.67 -3.35
C VAL A 63 4.14 -4.18 -3.11
N TYR A 64 4.76 -3.65 -2.07
CA TYR A 64 4.83 -2.22 -1.83
C TYR A 64 6.09 -1.63 -2.47
N GLU A 65 5.90 -0.65 -3.34
CA GLU A 65 6.98 0.00 -4.08
C GLU A 65 8.08 0.53 -3.15
N GLY A 66 7.70 1.21 -2.09
CA GLY A 66 8.62 1.79 -1.11
C GLY A 66 9.47 0.80 -0.32
N TRP A 67 9.33 -0.50 -0.53
CA TRP A 67 10.12 -1.53 0.14
C TRP A 67 10.67 -2.56 -0.83
N ALA A 68 9.83 -3.39 -1.42
CA ALA A 68 10.28 -4.51 -2.25
C ALA A 68 10.96 -4.08 -3.55
N LEU A 69 10.47 -3.02 -4.22
CA LEU A 69 11.14 -2.55 -5.44
C LEU A 69 12.46 -1.86 -5.13
N ILE A 70 12.56 -1.18 -3.99
CA ILE A 70 13.83 -0.60 -3.53
C ILE A 70 14.81 -1.73 -3.21
N ASN A 71 14.36 -2.79 -2.53
CA ASN A 71 15.18 -3.99 -2.27
C ASN A 71 15.67 -4.64 -3.57
N ALA A 72 14.80 -4.80 -4.55
CA ALA A 72 15.17 -5.32 -5.87
C ALA A 72 16.25 -4.45 -6.54
N LYS A 73 16.12 -3.11 -6.46
CA LYS A 73 17.09 -2.16 -7.01
C LYS A 73 18.46 -2.26 -6.32
N ILE A 74 18.48 -2.29 -4.98
CA ILE A 74 19.71 -2.43 -4.18
C ILE A 74 20.45 -3.71 -4.56
N ASN A 75 19.69 -4.82 -4.69
CA ASN A 75 20.24 -6.14 -5.03
C ASN A 75 20.44 -6.35 -6.55
N LYS A 76 20.21 -5.31 -7.37
CA LYS A 76 20.36 -5.35 -8.84
C LYS A 76 19.55 -6.49 -9.48
N VAL A 77 18.35 -6.75 -8.96
CA VAL A 77 17.39 -7.71 -9.52
C VAL A 77 16.50 -6.96 -10.51
N PRO A 78 16.58 -7.29 -11.82
CA PRO A 78 15.69 -6.69 -12.81
C PRO A 78 14.28 -7.26 -12.63
N VAL A 79 13.28 -6.38 -12.53
CA VAL A 79 11.86 -6.72 -12.39
C VAL A 79 11.02 -5.89 -13.37
N ASP A 80 9.99 -6.51 -13.93
CA ASP A 80 8.90 -5.77 -14.58
C ASP A 80 7.89 -5.37 -13.50
N THR A 81 7.31 -4.18 -13.61
CA THR A 81 6.36 -3.67 -12.63
C THR A 81 5.06 -3.20 -13.28
N ILE A 82 3.96 -3.42 -12.59
CA ILE A 82 2.63 -2.98 -12.97
C ILE A 82 2.07 -2.12 -11.83
N THR A 83 1.93 -0.82 -12.06
CA THR A 83 1.38 0.11 -11.05
C THR A 83 -0.13 0.12 -11.17
N VAL A 84 -0.80 -0.48 -10.19
CA VAL A 84 -2.25 -0.76 -10.24
C VAL A 84 -3.09 0.52 -10.35
N LYS A 85 -2.73 1.59 -9.62
CA LYS A 85 -3.42 2.88 -9.64
C LYS A 85 -3.36 3.58 -11.01
N ASP A 86 -2.29 3.36 -11.79
CA ASP A 86 -2.13 3.96 -13.11
C ASP A 86 -3.07 3.31 -14.15
N LEU A 87 -3.45 2.07 -13.92
CA LEU A 87 -4.36 1.32 -14.77
C LEU A 87 -5.84 1.56 -14.45
N ASN A 88 -6.11 1.83 -13.18
CA ASN A 88 -7.44 2.17 -12.73
C ASN A 88 -7.36 3.15 -11.54
N PRO A 89 -7.67 4.44 -11.75
CA PRO A 89 -7.60 5.45 -10.69
C PRO A 89 -8.46 5.14 -9.45
N THR A 90 -9.51 4.31 -9.59
CA THR A 90 -10.31 3.83 -8.43
C THR A 90 -9.45 3.06 -7.43
N PHE A 91 -8.33 2.48 -7.88
CA PHE A 91 -7.42 1.69 -7.06
C PHE A 91 -6.29 2.53 -6.42
N ASP A 92 -6.33 3.84 -6.57
CA ASP A 92 -5.53 4.77 -5.77
C ASP A 92 -6.22 5.07 -4.43
N TYR A 93 -6.40 4.03 -3.62
CA TYR A 93 -7.11 4.10 -2.34
C TYR A 93 -6.16 4.34 -1.17
N TYR A 94 -6.75 4.82 -0.05
CA TYR A 94 -5.97 5.08 1.17
C TYR A 94 -5.58 3.79 1.89
N SER A 95 -4.27 3.54 1.98
CA SER A 95 -3.67 2.45 2.75
C SER A 95 -2.19 2.74 3.03
N PRO A 96 -1.71 2.62 4.26
CA PRO A 96 -2.45 2.34 5.50
C PRO A 96 -3.27 3.55 6.01
N VAL A 97 -4.19 3.28 6.93
CA VAL A 97 -5.00 4.30 7.61
C VAL A 97 -4.96 4.13 9.12
N LEU A 98 -5.18 5.22 9.88
CA LEU A 98 -5.40 5.16 11.32
C LEU A 98 -6.87 4.84 11.61
N VAL A 99 -7.10 3.85 12.44
CA VAL A 99 -8.44 3.40 12.83
C VAL A 99 -8.65 3.66 14.32
N ALA A 100 -9.83 4.17 14.67
CA ALA A 100 -10.21 4.38 16.06
C ALA A 100 -11.62 3.86 16.34
N ASN A 101 -11.84 3.44 17.59
CA ASN A 101 -13.16 3.04 18.06
C ASN A 101 -14.09 4.26 18.14
N ASN A 102 -15.34 4.14 17.71
CA ASN A 102 -16.32 5.23 17.70
C ASN A 102 -16.63 5.76 19.11
N ASP A 103 -16.70 4.89 20.11
CA ASP A 103 -16.94 5.32 21.49
C ASP A 103 -15.74 6.10 22.06
N PHE A 104 -14.50 5.72 21.67
CA PHE A 104 -13.32 6.49 21.99
C PHE A 104 -13.37 7.89 21.37
N LEU A 105 -13.69 7.99 20.09
CA LEU A 105 -13.80 9.26 19.39
C LEU A 105 -14.89 10.17 20.01
N LYS A 106 -16.03 9.59 20.39
CA LYS A 106 -17.13 10.32 21.03
C LYS A 106 -16.78 10.81 22.43
N ASN A 107 -16.13 9.95 23.24
CA ASN A 107 -15.90 10.23 24.65
C ASN A 107 -14.58 10.94 24.93
N LYS A 108 -13.59 10.88 24.02
CA LYS A 108 -12.25 11.44 24.16
C LYS A 108 -11.77 12.14 22.87
N PRO A 109 -12.56 13.04 22.27
CA PRO A 109 -12.21 13.67 21.00
C PRO A 109 -10.90 14.47 21.06
N GLU A 110 -10.63 15.13 22.19
CA GLU A 110 -9.41 15.92 22.35
C GLU A 110 -8.15 15.04 22.45
N VAL A 111 -8.27 13.82 22.97
CA VAL A 111 -7.16 12.85 22.95
C VAL A 111 -6.88 12.37 21.53
N ALA A 112 -7.94 12.10 20.73
CA ALA A 112 -7.80 11.73 19.33
C ALA A 112 -7.11 12.84 18.51
N LYS A 113 -7.53 14.09 18.70
CA LYS A 113 -6.91 15.27 18.06
C LYS A 113 -5.44 15.42 18.46
N ALA A 114 -5.14 15.33 19.76
CA ALA A 114 -3.78 15.43 20.26
C ALA A 114 -2.87 14.32 19.71
N PHE A 115 -3.38 13.10 19.62
CA PHE A 115 -2.66 11.98 19.02
C PHE A 115 -2.35 12.23 17.55
N LEU A 116 -3.35 12.65 16.75
CA LEU A 116 -3.15 12.94 15.34
C LEU A 116 -2.19 14.12 15.13
N ALA A 117 -2.30 15.18 15.94
CA ALA A 117 -1.37 16.29 15.89
C ALA A 117 0.08 15.89 16.20
N ALA A 118 0.29 15.00 17.18
CA ALA A 118 1.60 14.46 17.48
C ALA A 118 2.14 13.57 16.35
N THR A 119 1.27 12.73 15.79
CA THR A 119 1.61 11.86 14.65
C THR A 119 1.98 12.70 13.42
N GLN A 120 1.22 13.74 13.11
CA GLN A 120 1.53 14.68 12.03
C GLN A 120 2.91 15.31 12.18
N LYS A 121 3.28 15.73 13.41
CA LYS A 121 4.63 16.25 13.68
C LYS A 121 5.71 15.21 13.43
N GLY A 122 5.46 13.94 13.75
CA GLY A 122 6.38 12.85 13.47
C GLY A 122 6.58 12.65 11.96
N TYR A 123 5.50 12.65 11.18
CA TYR A 123 5.58 12.56 9.72
C TYR A 123 6.29 13.77 9.11
N GLN A 124 5.99 15.00 9.60
CA GLN A 124 6.68 16.19 9.12
C GLN A 124 8.18 16.13 9.43
N PHE A 125 8.55 15.66 10.63
CA PHE A 125 9.96 15.45 10.95
C PHE A 125 10.63 14.46 9.99
N ALA A 126 9.96 13.36 9.63
CA ALA A 126 10.47 12.35 8.71
C ALA A 126 10.59 12.88 7.27
N ILE A 127 9.71 13.80 6.86
CA ILE A 127 9.80 14.51 5.58
C ILE A 127 11.00 15.44 5.56
N ASP A 128 11.16 16.24 6.62
CA ASP A 128 12.19 17.28 6.68
C ASP A 128 13.59 16.71 6.95
N ASN A 129 13.67 15.53 7.57
CA ASN A 129 14.90 14.89 8.03
C ASN A 129 14.91 13.38 7.71
N PRO A 130 14.85 12.97 6.43
CA PRO A 130 14.65 11.55 6.09
C PRO A 130 15.78 10.64 6.57
N ASP A 131 17.04 11.06 6.45
CA ASP A 131 18.17 10.25 6.90
C ASP A 131 18.17 10.07 8.42
N LYS A 132 17.82 11.13 9.16
CA LYS A 132 17.72 11.06 10.62
C LYS A 132 16.55 10.20 11.07
N ALA A 133 15.41 10.27 10.37
CA ALA A 133 14.26 9.42 10.64
C ALA A 133 14.59 7.94 10.40
N ALA A 134 15.26 7.63 9.30
CA ALA A 134 15.75 6.28 9.01
C ALA A 134 16.72 5.78 10.10
N GLN A 135 17.68 6.63 10.52
CA GLN A 135 18.63 6.26 11.55
C GLN A 135 17.97 6.01 12.90
N ILE A 136 16.98 6.84 13.30
CA ILE A 136 16.20 6.63 14.53
C ILE A 136 15.48 5.27 14.49
N LEU A 137 14.91 4.89 13.35
CA LEU A 137 14.26 3.58 13.20
C LEU A 137 15.26 2.43 13.33
N ILE A 138 16.44 2.55 12.72
CA ILE A 138 17.50 1.54 12.79
C ILE A 138 18.02 1.40 14.23
N ASP A 139 18.31 2.53 14.89
CA ASP A 139 18.85 2.55 16.25
C ASP A 139 17.83 2.05 17.30
N GLY A 140 16.53 2.19 17.01
CA GLY A 140 15.43 1.73 17.85
C GLY A 140 14.98 0.29 17.59
N ASP A 141 15.64 -0.45 16.71
CA ASP A 141 15.29 -1.86 16.43
C ASP A 141 15.89 -2.82 17.48
N ASP A 142 15.23 -2.91 18.61
CA ASP A 142 15.63 -3.83 19.70
C ASP A 142 15.51 -5.33 19.31
N THR A 143 14.80 -5.63 18.24
CA THR A 143 14.58 -7.00 17.76
C THR A 143 15.68 -7.49 16.82
N GLY A 144 16.45 -6.57 16.25
CA GLY A 144 17.44 -6.86 15.20
C GLY A 144 16.82 -7.26 13.86
N SER A 145 15.52 -7.01 13.66
CA SER A 145 14.80 -7.34 12.42
C SER A 145 15.30 -6.55 11.21
N LEU A 146 15.87 -5.36 11.43
CA LEU A 146 16.43 -4.50 10.40
C LEU A 146 17.92 -4.72 10.15
N LYS A 147 18.56 -5.60 10.90
CA LYS A 147 19.99 -5.88 10.78
C LYS A 147 20.34 -6.38 9.35
N GLY A 148 21.25 -5.66 8.70
CA GLY A 148 21.63 -5.93 7.30
C GLY A 148 20.69 -5.32 6.27
N SER A 149 19.65 -4.61 6.70
CA SER A 149 18.70 -3.89 5.84
C SER A 149 18.79 -2.36 6.00
N GLU A 150 19.85 -1.85 6.61
CA GLU A 150 20.01 -0.43 6.94
C GLU A 150 19.95 0.47 5.70
N GLU A 151 20.57 0.03 4.60
CA GLU A 151 20.52 0.75 3.32
C GLU A 151 19.09 0.74 2.73
N LEU A 152 18.37 -0.37 2.84
CA LEU A 152 16.98 -0.47 2.42
C LEU A 152 16.09 0.49 3.22
N VAL A 153 16.25 0.56 4.54
CA VAL A 153 15.51 1.49 5.41
C VAL A 153 15.76 2.93 4.98
N LYS A 154 17.01 3.31 4.73
CA LYS A 154 17.38 4.67 4.30
C LYS A 154 16.78 5.02 2.95
N GLN A 155 16.90 4.16 1.94
CA GLN A 155 16.35 4.41 0.61
C GLN A 155 14.82 4.39 0.61
N SER A 156 14.19 3.51 1.41
CA SER A 156 12.76 3.49 1.63
C SER A 156 12.28 4.81 2.22
N GLN A 157 12.92 5.32 3.25
CA GLN A 157 12.55 6.60 3.85
C GLN A 157 12.69 7.77 2.87
N GLN A 158 13.75 7.81 2.07
CA GLN A 158 13.92 8.81 1.00
C GLN A 158 12.78 8.75 -0.03
N PHE A 159 12.36 7.56 -0.43
CA PHE A 159 11.22 7.38 -1.33
C PHE A 159 9.91 7.87 -0.68
N MET A 160 9.70 7.53 0.60
CA MET A 160 8.47 7.83 1.33
C MET A 160 8.24 9.31 1.60
N VAL A 161 9.26 10.16 1.59
CA VAL A 161 9.15 11.62 1.76
C VAL A 161 8.07 12.22 0.85
N ASN A 162 8.05 11.80 -0.40
CA ASN A 162 7.09 12.30 -1.39
C ASN A 162 5.72 11.59 -1.32
N GLN A 163 5.60 10.51 -0.54
CA GLN A 163 4.37 9.73 -0.45
C GLN A 163 3.51 10.10 0.77
N TYR A 164 4.12 10.59 1.85
CA TYR A 164 3.42 10.85 3.11
C TYR A 164 2.29 11.87 3.02
N ILE A 165 2.43 12.86 2.16
CA ILE A 165 1.38 13.87 1.90
C ILE A 165 0.89 13.73 0.47
N SER A 166 1.79 13.42 -0.49
CA SER A 166 1.51 13.30 -1.92
C SER A 166 0.77 14.56 -2.45
N ASP A 167 -0.41 14.40 -2.99
CA ASP A 167 -1.27 15.47 -3.52
C ASP A 167 -2.30 16.01 -2.52
N ALA A 168 -2.28 15.52 -1.27
CA ALA A 168 -3.22 15.96 -0.24
C ALA A 168 -2.93 17.39 0.23
N LYS A 169 -3.97 18.08 0.73
CA LYS A 169 -3.86 19.44 1.30
C LYS A 169 -2.97 19.48 2.53
N LYS A 170 -2.95 18.42 3.30
CA LYS A 170 -2.13 18.22 4.49
C LYS A 170 -2.05 16.72 4.82
N TRP A 171 -1.07 16.34 5.63
CA TRP A 171 -0.96 14.99 6.12
C TRP A 171 -2.24 14.50 6.81
N GLY A 172 -2.65 13.28 6.50
CA GLY A 172 -3.82 12.63 7.09
C GLY A 172 -5.17 13.03 6.49
N TYR A 173 -5.21 14.03 5.60
CA TYR A 173 -6.46 14.42 4.95
C TYR A 173 -6.92 13.31 3.99
N ILE A 174 -8.15 12.84 4.20
CA ILE A 174 -8.82 11.90 3.33
C ILE A 174 -9.74 12.69 2.38
N ASP A 175 -9.46 12.63 1.08
CA ASP A 175 -10.33 13.19 0.05
C ASP A 175 -11.59 12.34 -0.07
N PRO A 176 -12.80 12.92 0.10
CA PRO A 176 -14.04 12.17 0.02
C PRO A 176 -14.29 11.51 -1.33
N ALA A 177 -13.89 12.14 -2.43
CA ALA A 177 -14.11 11.58 -3.77
C ALA A 177 -13.24 10.33 -4.00
N ARG A 178 -11.97 10.37 -3.59
CA ARG A 178 -11.05 9.21 -3.66
C ARG A 178 -11.54 8.07 -2.77
N TRP A 179 -11.95 8.38 -1.53
CA TRP A 179 -12.51 7.40 -0.61
C TRP A 179 -13.76 6.73 -1.17
N ASN A 180 -14.75 7.53 -1.58
CA ASN A 180 -16.01 7.03 -2.12
C ASN A 180 -15.81 6.22 -3.41
N ALA A 181 -14.91 6.62 -4.31
CA ALA A 181 -14.65 5.90 -5.55
C ALA A 181 -14.25 4.45 -5.29
N PHE A 182 -13.36 4.22 -4.32
CA PHE A 182 -12.92 2.87 -3.96
C PHE A 182 -14.03 2.05 -3.29
N TYR A 183 -14.70 2.60 -2.28
CA TYR A 183 -15.73 1.85 -1.55
C TYR A 183 -17.00 1.62 -2.37
N ASN A 184 -17.36 2.53 -3.26
CA ASN A 184 -18.45 2.30 -4.23
C ASN A 184 -18.10 1.17 -5.22
N TRP A 185 -16.83 1.06 -5.59
CA TRP A 185 -16.38 -0.09 -6.39
C TRP A 185 -16.44 -1.39 -5.57
N VAL A 186 -16.00 -1.40 -4.31
CA VAL A 186 -16.11 -2.57 -3.40
C VAL A 186 -17.57 -3.02 -3.27
N ASP A 187 -18.51 -2.08 -3.09
CA ASP A 187 -19.93 -2.35 -2.98
C ASP A 187 -20.52 -2.90 -4.29
N LYS A 188 -20.15 -2.30 -5.42
CA LYS A 188 -20.58 -2.75 -6.76
C LYS A 188 -20.14 -4.18 -7.05
N GLU A 189 -18.91 -4.52 -6.69
CA GLU A 189 -18.35 -5.87 -6.87
C GLU A 189 -18.78 -6.84 -5.77
N LYS A 190 -19.59 -6.39 -4.80
CA LYS A 190 -20.11 -7.19 -3.66
C LYS A 190 -19.00 -7.85 -2.84
N LEU A 191 -17.91 -7.10 -2.59
CA LEU A 191 -16.74 -7.58 -1.87
C LEU A 191 -16.83 -7.38 -0.35
N ALA A 192 -17.89 -6.73 0.13
CA ALA A 192 -18.20 -6.53 1.54
C ALA A 192 -19.63 -6.98 1.85
N ASP A 193 -19.86 -7.43 3.10
CA ASP A 193 -21.19 -7.90 3.56
C ASP A 193 -22.23 -6.77 3.60
N LYS A 194 -21.78 -5.53 3.74
CA LYS A 194 -22.64 -4.35 3.86
C LYS A 194 -22.09 -3.21 3.02
N THR A 195 -23.00 -2.50 2.35
CA THR A 195 -22.69 -1.26 1.66
C THR A 195 -22.27 -0.17 2.64
N LEU A 196 -21.16 0.48 2.38
CA LEU A 196 -20.67 1.56 3.23
C LEU A 196 -21.45 2.86 3.01
N GLY A 197 -21.78 3.19 1.78
CA GLY A 197 -22.39 4.46 1.36
C GLY A 197 -21.39 5.63 1.34
N ASP A 198 -21.78 6.68 0.63
CA ASP A 198 -20.92 7.85 0.44
C ASP A 198 -20.62 8.58 1.75
N ASN A 199 -19.39 9.06 1.87
CA ASN A 199 -18.90 9.85 3.00
C ASN A 199 -19.04 9.14 4.37
N LYS A 200 -18.94 7.81 4.37
CA LYS A 200 -18.97 6.98 5.57
C LYS A 200 -17.64 6.25 5.78
N GLY A 201 -17.37 5.89 7.02
CA GLY A 201 -16.18 5.11 7.40
C GLY A 201 -14.90 5.93 7.57
N PHE A 202 -14.92 7.24 7.33
CA PHE A 202 -13.78 8.14 7.61
C PHE A 202 -14.24 9.45 8.22
N SER A 203 -13.32 10.22 8.79
CA SER A 203 -13.54 11.60 9.23
C SER A 203 -12.25 12.41 9.16
N ASN A 204 -12.36 13.66 8.76
CA ASN A 204 -11.30 14.66 8.83
C ASN A 204 -11.43 15.59 10.05
N ASP A 205 -12.45 15.40 10.92
CA ASP A 205 -12.81 16.33 12.01
C ASP A 205 -11.80 16.33 13.16
N TYR A 206 -10.92 15.32 13.22
CA TYR A 206 -9.91 15.19 14.26
C TYR A 206 -8.53 15.67 13.81
N LEU A 207 -8.38 16.11 12.56
CA LEU A 207 -7.13 16.68 12.05
C LEU A 207 -6.95 18.13 12.52
N ALA A 208 -5.73 18.50 12.89
CA ALA A 208 -5.36 19.88 13.22
C ALA A 208 -5.30 20.77 11.98
#